data_243d42b0649ecd2330a6e4485fec512c
#
_entry.id   243d42b0649ecd2330a6e4485fec512c
#
_cell.length_a   1.000
_cell.length_b   1.000
_cell.length_c   1.000
_cell.angle_alpha   90.00
_cell.angle_beta   90.00
_cell.angle_gamma   90.00
#
_symmetry.space_group_name_H-M   'P 1'
#
loop_
_entity.id
_entity.type
_entity.pdbx_description
1 polymer ?
#
loop_
_entity_poly.entity_id
_entity_poly.type
_entity_poly.pdbx_seq_one_letter_code
_entity_poly.pdbx_strand_id
1 'polypeptide(L)'
;MRGRIKEDDSSVPSIHSGWAYYTRFREGGEYAIYARKPAADAFTDGGEETILLDGDAMGKDQDYFAFGDIEASPDHKTLAYGTDTKGSEYYEIRVKNIETGEDTGVLIENAYGPFEWSATGKAIFWVKRDENARPNAVYQRDLATGTDTLIYEEKDPGFFVNLETSESEEVILITAGGHTTTEVHWFPADELNPTLRLVAPRVTDHQYSVTHWDGEFYISTNIDGAVDFKLVKAPMTSTSFENWQEVIPHRPGTLLLGSVAQKDYLSIMEREGGLPRIVIHKRGMTDSHTISFDEAAFDLGLDGGYEYDVPVLRFDYASPTTPDQVIDYNLDTRERVLRKTREVPSGHNPADYVVERIMAPSWDGAEVPVTLLRHKDTPEDGTAPVLLYGYGSYGITIPADFRTGRLSLVDRGFIYAIVNPRGEMAKGYQWYLDGKLDKKTNTFKDYVAAGNFLVEKGYTSRGKLIGQGGSAGGLLMGAAANMDPGLFGGIIAAVPFVDVLNTMSDESLPLTPPEWPEWGNPLTDEKAYDTILAYSPYDQVTKLDYPPMLITGGVTDPRVTYWEPSKWAAKLRHEAPNAGPYFLRINLDSGHFGASGRFEGLKEVAIEYAFALAAAGKIDSVDLSTPE
;
A
#
# COMPACT_ATOMS: atom_id res chain seq x y z
N MET A 1 -18.27 -11.68 9.39
CA MET A 1 -16.98 -11.46 8.70
C MET A 1 -16.17 -12.74 8.59
N ARG A 2 -15.83 -13.40 9.71
CA ARG A 2 -14.97 -14.61 9.72
C ARG A 2 -15.48 -15.71 8.76
N GLY A 3 -16.77 -16.02 8.73
CA GLY A 3 -17.35 -17.03 7.82
C GLY A 3 -17.16 -16.76 6.32
N ARG A 4 -16.69 -15.56 5.93
CA ARG A 4 -16.31 -15.24 4.55
C ARG A 4 -14.85 -15.55 4.21
N ILE A 5 -14.05 -15.98 5.21
CA ILE A 5 -12.64 -16.28 5.05
C ILE A 5 -12.46 -17.79 5.04
N LYS A 6 -11.80 -18.31 4.01
CA LYS A 6 -11.33 -19.69 3.99
C LYS A 6 -10.15 -19.80 4.97
N GLU A 7 -10.36 -20.53 6.06
CA GLU A 7 -9.40 -20.56 7.16
C GLU A 7 -8.13 -21.35 6.82
N ASP A 8 -8.26 -22.44 6.08
CA ASP A 8 -7.19 -23.34 5.62
C ASP A 8 -6.66 -22.98 4.21
N ASP A 9 -6.67 -21.72 3.86
CA ASP A 9 -6.30 -21.24 2.53
C ASP A 9 -4.77 -21.28 2.27
N SER A 10 -4.37 -21.36 1.01
CA SER A 10 -2.98 -21.31 0.56
C SER A 10 -2.80 -20.35 -0.61
N SER A 11 -1.64 -19.71 -0.74
CA SER A 11 -1.29 -18.91 -1.91
C SER A 11 -1.04 -19.79 -3.15
N VAL A 12 -1.04 -19.18 -4.32
CA VAL A 12 -0.51 -19.83 -5.53
C VAL A 12 1.02 -19.88 -5.40
N PRO A 13 1.67 -21.02 -5.63
CA PRO A 13 3.11 -21.12 -5.49
C PRO A 13 3.89 -20.25 -6.48
N SER A 14 4.92 -19.56 -6.01
CA SER A 14 5.95 -18.95 -6.85
C SER A 14 7.06 -19.95 -7.11
N ILE A 15 7.54 -20.01 -8.35
CA ILE A 15 8.52 -21.02 -8.79
C ILE A 15 9.89 -20.37 -8.92
N HIS A 16 10.88 -20.94 -8.23
CA HIS A 16 12.26 -20.48 -8.29
C HIS A 16 13.24 -21.63 -8.07
N SER A 17 14.22 -21.78 -8.97
CA SER A 17 15.32 -22.75 -8.91
C SER A 17 14.91 -24.18 -8.53
N GLY A 18 13.83 -24.67 -9.16
CA GLY A 18 13.32 -26.02 -8.93
C GLY A 18 12.47 -26.21 -7.68
N TRP A 19 12.16 -25.13 -6.97
CA TRP A 19 11.26 -25.09 -5.82
C TRP A 19 10.02 -24.25 -6.10
N ALA A 20 8.90 -24.66 -5.48
CA ALA A 20 7.64 -23.93 -5.44
C ALA A 20 7.42 -23.43 -4.01
N TYR A 21 7.52 -22.11 -3.81
CA TYR A 21 7.34 -21.44 -2.53
C TYR A 21 5.92 -20.95 -2.39
N TYR A 22 5.31 -21.14 -1.23
CA TYR A 22 3.94 -20.71 -0.97
C TYR A 22 3.70 -20.48 0.52
N THR A 23 2.62 -19.77 0.80
CA THR A 23 2.08 -19.62 2.14
C THR A 23 0.79 -20.42 2.28
N ARG A 24 0.51 -20.90 3.47
CA ARG A 24 -0.78 -21.48 3.82
C ARG A 24 -1.14 -21.16 5.26
N PHE A 25 -2.41 -21.34 5.57
CA PHE A 25 -2.91 -21.16 6.92
C PHE A 25 -3.44 -22.49 7.48
N ARG A 26 -3.50 -22.59 8.81
CA ARG A 26 -4.28 -23.62 9.51
C ARG A 26 -5.69 -23.11 9.77
N GLU A 27 -6.64 -24.02 9.93
CA GLU A 27 -7.93 -23.71 10.50
C GLU A 27 -7.73 -23.12 11.92
N GLY A 28 -8.32 -21.96 12.18
CA GLY A 28 -8.14 -21.21 13.41
C GLY A 28 -6.79 -20.50 13.58
N GLY A 29 -5.83 -20.69 12.66
CA GLY A 29 -4.51 -20.03 12.72
C GLY A 29 -4.59 -18.53 12.42
N GLU A 30 -3.79 -17.75 13.15
CA GLU A 30 -3.71 -16.30 12.99
C GLU A 30 -2.64 -15.88 11.96
N TYR A 31 -1.57 -16.67 11.85
CA TYR A 31 -0.39 -16.34 11.05
C TYR A 31 -0.12 -17.37 9.95
N ALA A 32 0.53 -16.92 8.89
CA ALA A 32 0.89 -17.78 7.79
C ALA A 32 1.99 -18.79 8.15
N ILE A 33 1.92 -19.96 7.52
CA ILE A 33 3.00 -20.92 7.44
C ILE A 33 3.66 -20.72 6.07
N TYR A 34 4.95 -20.48 6.04
CA TYR A 34 5.75 -20.43 4.83
C TYR A 34 6.30 -21.81 4.54
N ALA A 35 6.11 -22.30 3.35
CA ALA A 35 6.49 -23.64 2.95
C ALA A 35 7.02 -23.67 1.51
N ARG A 36 7.71 -24.74 1.16
CA ARG A 36 8.09 -25.06 -0.20
C ARG A 36 7.92 -26.53 -0.52
N LYS A 37 7.81 -26.86 -1.79
CA LYS A 37 7.81 -28.20 -2.34
C LYS A 37 8.54 -28.23 -3.69
N PRO A 38 8.87 -29.39 -4.28
CA PRO A 38 9.48 -29.43 -5.61
C PRO A 38 8.63 -28.70 -6.65
N ALA A 39 9.27 -27.93 -7.54
CA ALA A 39 8.57 -27.15 -8.58
C ALA A 39 7.70 -28.02 -9.50
N ALA A 40 8.10 -29.26 -9.75
CA ALA A 40 7.31 -30.22 -10.54
C ALA A 40 5.91 -30.50 -9.94
N ASP A 41 5.76 -30.30 -8.64
CA ASP A 41 4.52 -30.52 -7.90
C ASP A 41 3.77 -29.21 -7.58
N ALA A 42 4.23 -28.08 -8.12
CA ALA A 42 3.74 -26.73 -7.78
C ALA A 42 2.20 -26.63 -7.80
N PHE A 43 1.57 -27.22 -8.83
CA PHE A 43 0.13 -27.12 -9.08
C PHE A 43 -0.60 -28.45 -8.91
N THR A 44 -0.06 -29.35 -8.09
CA THR A 44 -0.66 -30.66 -7.74
C THR A 44 -0.87 -30.77 -6.25
N ASP A 45 -1.72 -31.70 -5.83
CA ASP A 45 -1.89 -32.06 -4.40
C ASP A 45 -0.73 -32.89 -3.83
N GLY A 46 0.25 -33.24 -4.67
CA GLY A 46 1.41 -34.05 -4.32
C GLY A 46 2.65 -33.21 -3.96
N GLY A 47 3.75 -33.93 -3.72
CA GLY A 47 5.05 -33.36 -3.36
C GLY A 47 5.31 -33.32 -1.86
N GLU A 48 6.57 -33.51 -1.48
CA GLU A 48 6.98 -33.43 -0.09
C GLU A 48 7.10 -31.97 0.34
N GLU A 49 6.26 -31.56 1.29
CA GLU A 49 6.28 -30.21 1.85
C GLU A 49 7.43 -30.06 2.84
N THR A 50 8.20 -28.99 2.70
CA THR A 50 9.15 -28.51 3.71
C THR A 50 8.58 -27.24 4.33
N ILE A 51 8.27 -27.24 5.63
CA ILE A 51 7.89 -26.02 6.36
C ILE A 51 9.14 -25.19 6.61
N LEU A 52 9.13 -23.97 6.09
CA LEU A 52 10.20 -22.99 6.27
C LEU A 52 10.03 -22.22 7.57
N LEU A 53 8.87 -21.60 7.77
CA LEU A 53 8.52 -20.84 8.98
C LEU A 53 7.07 -21.14 9.36
N ASP A 54 6.82 -21.25 10.64
CA ASP A 54 5.49 -21.45 11.23
C ASP A 54 5.13 -20.22 12.05
N GLY A 55 4.36 -19.31 11.45
CA GLY A 55 4.00 -18.04 12.08
C GLY A 55 3.15 -18.22 13.35
N ASP A 56 2.25 -19.21 13.38
CA ASP A 56 1.45 -19.50 14.57
C ASP A 56 2.32 -19.99 15.75
N ALA A 57 3.35 -20.79 15.45
CA ALA A 57 4.26 -21.26 16.48
C ALA A 57 5.18 -20.13 16.98
N MET A 58 5.63 -19.26 16.08
CA MET A 58 6.52 -18.14 16.41
C MET A 58 5.80 -16.99 17.13
N GLY A 59 4.56 -16.70 16.75
CA GLY A 59 3.75 -15.63 17.34
C GLY A 59 2.99 -16.02 18.60
N LYS A 60 3.01 -17.29 19.02
CA LYS A 60 2.13 -17.86 20.05
C LYS A 60 2.13 -17.11 21.39
N ASP A 61 3.29 -16.68 21.84
CA ASP A 61 3.48 -16.03 23.16
C ASP A 61 3.84 -14.54 23.01
N GLN A 62 3.52 -13.94 21.85
CA GLN A 62 3.78 -12.54 21.55
C GLN A 62 2.49 -11.74 21.58
N ASP A 63 2.53 -10.54 22.16
CA ASP A 63 1.41 -9.59 22.12
C ASP A 63 1.20 -9.03 20.71
N TYR A 64 2.29 -8.93 19.96
CA TYR A 64 2.32 -8.57 18.54
C TYR A 64 3.31 -9.46 17.81
N PHE A 65 3.02 -9.87 16.59
CA PHE A 65 3.93 -10.61 15.72
C PHE A 65 3.68 -10.28 14.25
N ALA A 66 4.73 -9.94 13.53
CA ALA A 66 4.69 -9.78 12.09
C ALA A 66 5.98 -10.31 11.46
N PHE A 67 5.86 -10.93 10.29
CA PHE A 67 7.02 -11.17 9.44
C PHE A 67 7.37 -9.91 8.65
N GLY A 68 8.67 -9.65 8.48
CA GLY A 68 9.23 -8.82 7.43
C GLY A 68 9.49 -9.64 6.17
N ASP A 69 10.54 -9.29 5.42
CA ASP A 69 10.94 -10.06 4.25
C ASP A 69 11.43 -11.46 4.61
N ILE A 70 11.24 -12.38 3.68
CA ILE A 70 11.59 -13.80 3.82
C ILE A 70 12.16 -14.26 2.50
N GLU A 71 13.45 -14.60 2.47
CA GLU A 71 14.14 -14.98 1.25
C GLU A 71 15.03 -16.21 1.44
N ALA A 72 14.98 -17.12 0.50
CA ALA A 72 15.92 -18.22 0.41
C ALA A 72 17.26 -17.73 -0.18
N SER A 73 18.37 -18.28 0.32
CA SER A 73 19.68 -18.06 -0.30
C SER A 73 19.71 -18.54 -1.76
N PRO A 74 20.61 -18.02 -2.62
CA PRO A 74 20.68 -18.43 -4.02
C PRO A 74 20.86 -19.94 -4.26
N ASP A 75 21.44 -20.66 -3.30
CA ASP A 75 21.55 -22.13 -3.35
C ASP A 75 20.35 -22.87 -2.71
N HIS A 76 19.34 -22.13 -2.22
CA HIS A 76 18.13 -22.63 -1.57
C HIS A 76 18.34 -23.54 -0.35
N LYS A 77 19.51 -23.41 0.34
CA LYS A 77 19.83 -24.18 1.54
C LYS A 77 19.59 -23.45 2.84
N THR A 78 19.62 -22.13 2.81
CA THR A 78 19.35 -21.29 3.96
C THR A 78 18.21 -20.33 3.68
N LEU A 79 17.56 -19.84 4.73
CA LEU A 79 16.46 -18.88 4.69
C LEU A 79 16.80 -17.72 5.60
N ALA A 80 16.80 -16.51 5.06
CA ALA A 80 16.79 -15.29 5.84
C ALA A 80 15.34 -14.81 6.04
N TYR A 81 15.04 -14.29 7.22
CA TYR A 81 13.69 -13.79 7.53
C TYR A 81 13.72 -12.70 8.60
N GLY A 82 12.90 -11.70 8.43
CA GLY A 82 12.70 -10.61 9.38
C GLY A 82 11.48 -10.85 10.28
N THR A 83 11.54 -10.41 11.54
CA THR A 83 10.41 -10.42 12.47
C THR A 83 10.32 -9.13 13.26
N ASP A 84 9.09 -8.61 13.45
CA ASP A 84 8.75 -7.55 14.41
C ASP A 84 7.80 -8.12 15.46
N THR A 85 8.14 -7.98 16.74
CA THR A 85 7.32 -8.46 17.87
C THR A 85 6.71 -7.32 18.69
N LYS A 86 6.74 -6.08 18.18
CA LYS A 86 6.29 -4.88 18.92
C LYS A 86 5.34 -3.98 18.12
N GLY A 87 5.18 -4.21 16.82
CA GLY A 87 4.45 -3.30 15.95
C GLY A 87 5.17 -1.97 15.72
N SER A 88 6.48 -1.96 15.89
CA SER A 88 7.35 -0.79 15.81
C SER A 88 7.98 -0.61 14.44
N GLU A 89 7.79 -1.57 13.55
CA GLU A 89 8.44 -1.65 12.24
C GLU A 89 9.98 -1.72 12.32
N TYR A 90 10.55 -2.09 13.49
CA TYR A 90 11.95 -2.50 13.64
C TYR A 90 12.02 -4.01 13.58
N TYR A 91 12.79 -4.53 12.64
CA TYR A 91 12.89 -5.96 12.39
C TYR A 91 14.21 -6.53 12.91
N GLU A 92 14.13 -7.77 13.37
CA GLU A 92 15.29 -8.63 13.58
C GLU A 92 15.40 -9.60 12.40
N ILE A 93 16.52 -9.58 11.66
CA ILE A 93 16.76 -10.53 10.58
C ILE A 93 17.58 -11.70 11.13
N ARG A 94 17.09 -12.92 10.88
CA ARG A 94 17.73 -14.18 11.26
C ARG A 94 17.94 -15.07 10.04
N VAL A 95 18.88 -16.01 10.14
CA VAL A 95 19.15 -16.98 9.09
C VAL A 95 19.10 -18.38 9.66
N LYS A 96 18.39 -19.28 9.01
CA LYS A 96 18.28 -20.69 9.38
C LYS A 96 18.67 -21.62 8.23
N ASN A 97 19.14 -22.80 8.56
CA ASN A 97 19.33 -23.88 7.60
C ASN A 97 17.98 -24.52 7.28
N ILE A 98 17.63 -24.64 6.00
CA ILE A 98 16.31 -25.15 5.59
C ILE A 98 16.18 -26.67 5.82
N GLU A 99 17.24 -27.43 5.63
CA GLU A 99 17.24 -28.91 5.77
C GLU A 99 17.13 -29.33 7.23
N THR A 100 17.93 -28.72 8.11
CA THR A 100 17.96 -29.08 9.53
C THR A 100 16.97 -28.30 10.37
N GLY A 101 16.49 -27.15 9.89
CA GLY A 101 15.64 -26.22 10.63
C GLY A 101 16.39 -25.43 11.69
N GLU A 102 17.71 -25.61 11.84
CA GLU A 102 18.52 -24.98 12.88
C GLU A 102 18.86 -23.52 12.52
N ASP A 103 18.83 -22.64 13.54
CA ASP A 103 19.33 -21.26 13.43
C ASP A 103 20.86 -21.28 13.24
N THR A 104 21.35 -20.49 12.30
CA THR A 104 22.78 -20.39 12.00
C THR A 104 23.54 -19.50 13.00
N GLY A 105 22.82 -18.78 13.88
CA GLY A 105 23.36 -17.81 14.81
C GLY A 105 23.52 -16.40 14.24
N VAL A 106 23.11 -16.18 12.98
CA VAL A 106 23.08 -14.82 12.39
C VAL A 106 21.89 -14.05 12.97
N LEU A 107 22.20 -12.90 13.56
CA LEU A 107 21.22 -11.92 14.05
C LEU A 107 21.62 -10.53 13.56
N ILE A 108 20.71 -9.84 12.91
CA ILE A 108 20.81 -8.43 12.52
C ILE A 108 19.66 -7.69 13.18
N GLU A 109 19.98 -6.73 14.04
CA GLU A 109 19.01 -5.93 14.78
C GLU A 109 18.80 -4.56 14.14
N ASN A 110 17.65 -3.94 14.42
CA ASN A 110 17.29 -2.60 13.97
C ASN A 110 17.22 -2.45 12.43
N ALA A 111 16.88 -3.53 11.73
CA ALA A 111 16.64 -3.48 10.31
C ALA A 111 15.29 -2.78 10.01
N TYR A 112 15.20 -2.19 8.82
CA TYR A 112 13.96 -1.58 8.32
C TYR A 112 12.96 -2.64 7.83
N GLY A 113 13.42 -3.66 7.16
CA GLY A 113 12.62 -4.73 6.55
C GLY A 113 13.35 -5.30 5.35
N PRO A 114 13.52 -4.53 4.25
CA PRO A 114 14.17 -5.04 3.04
C PRO A 114 15.60 -5.51 3.28
N PHE A 115 15.91 -6.67 2.77
CA PHE A 115 17.26 -7.21 2.69
C PHE A 115 17.40 -8.05 1.42
N GLU A 116 18.63 -8.17 0.91
CA GLU A 116 18.95 -8.89 -0.31
C GLU A 116 20.13 -9.82 -0.11
N TRP A 117 20.07 -11.02 -0.64
CA TRP A 117 21.23 -11.90 -0.69
C TRP A 117 22.22 -11.41 -1.74
N SER A 118 23.53 -11.50 -1.45
CA SER A 118 24.50 -11.50 -2.54
C SER A 118 24.30 -12.75 -3.41
N ALA A 119 24.46 -12.63 -4.74
CA ALA A 119 24.33 -13.78 -5.65
C ALA A 119 25.31 -14.93 -5.29
N THR A 120 26.35 -14.66 -4.51
CA THR A 120 27.28 -15.67 -4.01
C THR A 120 26.76 -16.43 -2.77
N GLY A 121 25.66 -15.98 -2.15
CA GLY A 121 25.14 -16.52 -0.89
C GLY A 121 26.04 -16.28 0.33
N LYS A 122 27.09 -15.45 0.22
CA LYS A 122 28.08 -15.23 1.30
C LYS A 122 27.77 -14.03 2.17
N ALA A 123 26.89 -13.14 1.72
CA ALA A 123 26.53 -11.94 2.43
C ALA A 123 25.04 -11.62 2.27
N ILE A 124 24.52 -10.84 3.22
CA ILE A 124 23.21 -10.20 3.17
C ILE A 124 23.43 -8.70 3.17
N PHE A 125 22.84 -8.00 2.21
CA PHE A 125 22.69 -6.55 2.22
C PHE A 125 21.40 -6.20 2.93
N TRP A 126 21.40 -5.21 3.82
CA TRP A 126 20.26 -4.87 4.64
C TRP A 126 20.19 -3.38 4.95
N VAL A 127 18.97 -2.89 5.14
CA VAL A 127 18.71 -1.47 5.41
C VAL A 127 18.61 -1.25 6.92
N LYS A 128 19.42 -0.33 7.44
CA LYS A 128 19.41 0.09 8.83
C LYS A 128 18.55 1.34 9.02
N ARG A 129 17.86 1.43 10.16
CA ARG A 129 17.22 2.67 10.64
C ARG A 129 18.18 3.49 11.50
N ASP A 130 18.07 4.81 11.39
CA ASP A 130 18.74 5.75 12.30
C ASP A 130 18.02 5.87 13.66
N GLU A 131 18.48 6.76 14.52
CA GLU A 131 17.90 7.02 15.84
C GLU A 131 16.48 7.63 15.78
N ASN A 132 16.10 8.21 14.65
CA ASN A 132 14.78 8.74 14.38
C ASN A 132 13.90 7.76 13.59
N ALA A 133 14.23 6.47 13.62
CA ALA A 133 13.52 5.39 12.93
C ALA A 133 13.45 5.52 11.38
N ARG A 134 14.33 6.30 10.76
CA ARG A 134 14.40 6.48 9.31
C ARG A 134 15.33 5.45 8.68
N PRO A 135 14.93 4.76 7.61
CA PRO A 135 15.82 3.88 6.83
C PRO A 135 16.84 4.75 6.08
N ASN A 136 18.09 4.77 6.53
CA ASN A 136 19.09 5.72 6.04
C ASN A 136 20.41 5.10 5.60
N ALA A 137 20.65 3.81 5.84
CA ALA A 137 21.91 3.22 5.47
C ALA A 137 21.79 1.77 5.04
N VAL A 138 22.60 1.37 4.05
CA VAL A 138 22.76 -0.02 3.62
C VAL A 138 24.07 -0.58 4.15
N TYR A 139 23.99 -1.73 4.79
CA TYR A 139 25.12 -2.50 5.27
C TYR A 139 25.20 -3.84 4.55
N GLN A 140 26.41 -4.38 4.42
CA GLN A 140 26.68 -5.76 4.07
C GLN A 140 27.05 -6.53 5.34
N ARG A 141 26.32 -7.59 5.67
CA ARG A 141 26.69 -8.59 6.66
C ARG A 141 27.44 -9.73 5.98
N ASP A 142 28.72 -9.91 6.29
CA ASP A 142 29.49 -11.12 5.95
C ASP A 142 29.04 -12.27 6.85
N LEU A 143 28.52 -13.34 6.26
CA LEU A 143 27.92 -14.45 7.01
C LEU A 143 28.97 -15.37 7.67
N ALA A 144 30.22 -15.38 7.18
CA ALA A 144 31.27 -16.20 7.76
C ALA A 144 31.90 -15.55 9.00
N THR A 145 32.01 -14.22 8.99
CA THR A 145 32.68 -13.46 10.07
C THR A 145 31.70 -12.76 11.02
N GLY A 146 30.44 -12.56 10.58
CA GLY A 146 29.44 -11.76 11.28
C GLY A 146 29.72 -10.25 11.26
N THR A 147 30.62 -9.79 10.38
CA THR A 147 31.01 -8.38 10.28
C THR A 147 30.04 -7.60 9.40
N ASP A 148 29.60 -6.42 9.88
CA ASP A 148 28.87 -5.45 9.09
C ASP A 148 29.80 -4.41 8.48
N THR A 149 29.67 -4.18 7.18
CA THR A 149 30.38 -3.14 6.44
C THR A 149 29.36 -2.15 5.87
N LEU A 150 29.56 -0.85 6.13
CA LEU A 150 28.74 0.21 5.56
C LEU A 150 28.98 0.29 4.05
N ILE A 151 27.91 0.21 3.27
CA ILE A 151 27.93 0.31 1.79
C ILE A 151 27.44 1.69 1.34
N TYR A 152 26.32 2.15 1.90
CA TYR A 152 25.70 3.44 1.56
C TYR A 152 25.16 4.11 2.82
N GLU A 153 25.26 5.42 2.89
CA GLU A 153 24.63 6.22 3.95
C GLU A 153 23.99 7.47 3.33
N GLU A 154 22.67 7.62 3.51
CA GLU A 154 21.94 8.84 3.20
C GLU A 154 22.00 9.79 4.40
N LYS A 155 22.45 11.01 4.15
CA LYS A 155 22.62 12.04 5.20
C LYS A 155 21.50 13.07 5.23
N ASP A 156 20.77 13.16 4.12
CA ASP A 156 19.63 14.07 4.05
C ASP A 156 18.40 13.40 4.71
N PRO A 157 17.89 13.94 5.81
CA PRO A 157 16.75 13.35 6.51
C PRO A 157 15.45 13.38 5.71
N GLY A 158 15.40 14.07 4.58
CA GLY A 158 14.27 14.09 3.64
C GLY A 158 14.17 12.85 2.74
N PHE A 159 15.14 11.93 2.82
CA PHE A 159 15.20 10.75 1.97
C PHE A 159 15.21 9.45 2.77
N PHE A 160 14.49 8.47 2.27
CA PHE A 160 14.53 7.10 2.75
C PHE A 160 15.30 6.22 1.78
N VAL A 161 16.01 5.24 2.33
CA VAL A 161 16.78 4.28 1.56
C VAL A 161 16.00 2.99 1.41
N ASN A 162 15.92 2.49 0.19
CA ASN A 162 15.40 1.18 -0.15
C ASN A 162 16.45 0.34 -0.87
N LEU A 163 16.29 -0.98 -0.83
CA LEU A 163 17.19 -1.96 -1.40
C LEU A 163 16.36 -3.01 -2.15
N GLU A 164 16.79 -3.36 -3.37
CA GLU A 164 16.11 -4.37 -4.18
C GLU A 164 17.08 -5.06 -5.15
N THR A 165 16.84 -6.33 -5.44
CA THR A 165 17.51 -7.08 -6.51
C THR A 165 16.65 -7.04 -7.76
N SER A 166 17.29 -6.84 -8.93
CA SER A 166 16.60 -6.89 -10.23
C SER A 166 16.02 -8.28 -10.51
N GLU A 167 14.98 -8.37 -11.34
CA GLU A 167 14.37 -9.66 -11.74
C GLU A 167 15.36 -10.60 -12.43
N SER A 168 16.40 -10.04 -13.04
CA SER A 168 17.51 -10.84 -13.62
C SER A 168 18.46 -11.43 -12.60
N GLU A 169 18.39 -11.00 -11.33
CA GLU A 169 19.30 -11.34 -10.23
C GLU A 169 20.76 -10.92 -10.47
N GLU A 170 21.01 -10.06 -11.48
CA GLU A 170 22.36 -9.63 -11.84
C GLU A 170 22.82 -8.37 -11.11
N VAL A 171 21.87 -7.52 -10.68
CA VAL A 171 22.15 -6.22 -10.06
C VAL A 171 21.34 -6.00 -8.80
N ILE A 172 21.98 -5.33 -7.83
CA ILE A 172 21.31 -4.80 -6.65
C ILE A 172 21.24 -3.28 -6.80
N LEU A 173 20.06 -2.74 -6.53
CA LEU A 173 19.74 -1.32 -6.60
C LEU A 173 19.57 -0.75 -5.19
N ILE A 174 20.16 0.41 -4.94
CA ILE A 174 19.95 1.20 -3.72
C ILE A 174 19.26 2.49 -4.16
N THR A 175 18.03 2.69 -3.74
CA THR A 175 17.26 3.88 -4.04
C THR A 175 17.19 4.79 -2.82
N ALA A 176 17.70 6.01 -2.92
CA ALA A 176 17.41 7.09 -2.00
C ALA A 176 16.24 7.90 -2.55
N GLY A 177 15.08 7.80 -1.91
CA GLY A 177 13.83 8.37 -2.39
C GLY A 177 13.14 9.27 -1.38
N GLY A 178 12.70 10.43 -1.84
CA GLY A 178 11.70 11.27 -1.20
C GLY A 178 10.40 11.23 -1.99
N HIS A 179 9.41 12.06 -1.62
CA HIS A 179 8.10 12.06 -2.29
C HIS A 179 8.15 12.56 -3.74
N THR A 180 9.15 13.37 -4.12
CA THR A 180 9.23 13.97 -5.45
C THR A 180 10.59 13.85 -6.11
N THR A 181 11.57 13.28 -5.41
CA THR A 181 12.97 13.23 -5.87
C THR A 181 13.57 11.88 -5.56
N THR A 182 14.28 11.29 -6.52
CA THR A 182 14.97 10.01 -6.34
C THR A 182 16.42 10.07 -6.83
N GLU A 183 17.24 9.20 -6.25
CA GLU A 183 18.60 8.90 -6.70
C GLU A 183 18.83 7.40 -6.56
N VAL A 184 19.37 6.76 -7.59
CA VAL A 184 19.59 5.31 -7.61
C VAL A 184 21.07 5.02 -7.80
N HIS A 185 21.62 4.21 -6.90
CA HIS A 185 22.92 3.56 -7.02
C HIS A 185 22.73 2.07 -7.33
N TRP A 186 23.74 1.46 -7.92
CA TRP A 186 23.71 0.05 -8.23
C TRP A 186 25.09 -0.60 -8.15
N PHE A 187 25.09 -1.92 -8.05
CA PHE A 187 26.28 -2.76 -8.13
C PHE A 187 25.89 -4.19 -8.58
N PRO A 188 26.84 -4.96 -9.18
CA PRO A 188 26.61 -6.37 -9.50
C PRO A 188 26.28 -7.19 -8.23
N ALA A 189 25.27 -8.05 -8.31
CA ALA A 189 24.79 -8.83 -7.17
C ALA A 189 25.83 -9.82 -6.58
N ASP A 190 26.88 -10.18 -7.35
CA ASP A 190 27.97 -11.07 -6.93
C ASP A 190 29.16 -10.30 -6.31
N GLU A 191 29.16 -8.96 -6.36
CA GLU A 191 30.25 -8.11 -5.84
C GLU A 191 30.12 -7.96 -4.32
N LEU A 192 31.08 -8.49 -3.57
CA LEU A 192 31.19 -8.28 -2.12
C LEU A 192 32.00 -7.01 -1.83
N ASN A 193 31.59 -6.24 -0.80
CA ASN A 193 32.13 -4.90 -0.51
C ASN A 193 32.11 -4.02 -1.79
N PRO A 194 30.91 -3.84 -2.39
CA PRO A 194 30.79 -3.32 -3.75
C PRO A 194 31.25 -1.87 -3.89
N THR A 195 31.70 -1.54 -5.10
CA THR A 195 31.87 -0.16 -5.50
C THR A 195 30.56 0.35 -6.10
N LEU A 196 29.92 1.29 -5.43
CA LEU A 196 28.66 1.87 -5.90
C LEU A 196 28.85 2.65 -7.20
N ARG A 197 27.90 2.45 -8.10
CA ARG A 197 27.78 3.15 -9.38
C ARG A 197 26.47 3.95 -9.39
N LEU A 198 26.56 5.24 -9.65
CA LEU A 198 25.41 6.12 -9.70
C LEU A 198 24.72 5.97 -11.07
N VAL A 199 23.38 5.84 -11.09
CA VAL A 199 22.60 5.87 -12.34
C VAL A 199 22.48 7.30 -12.85
N ALA A 200 21.91 8.20 -12.06
CA ALA A 200 21.83 9.62 -12.38
C ALA A 200 21.80 10.45 -11.08
N PRO A 201 22.41 11.65 -11.08
CA PRO A 201 22.45 12.49 -9.89
C PRO A 201 21.05 13.02 -9.53
N ARG A 202 20.85 13.26 -8.25
CA ARG A 202 19.66 13.86 -7.68
C ARG A 202 19.37 15.24 -8.26
N VAL A 203 18.15 15.45 -8.72
CA VAL A 203 17.62 16.75 -9.14
C VAL A 203 16.27 16.94 -8.45
N THR A 204 16.05 18.08 -7.84
CA THR A 204 14.78 18.37 -7.14
C THR A 204 13.58 18.16 -8.07
N ASP A 205 12.55 17.49 -7.58
CA ASP A 205 11.32 17.13 -8.29
C ASP A 205 11.53 16.18 -9.51
N HIS A 206 12.71 15.61 -9.63
CA HIS A 206 12.97 14.56 -10.59
C HIS A 206 12.88 13.19 -9.92
N GLN A 207 11.90 12.41 -10.37
CA GLN A 207 11.70 11.02 -9.97
C GLN A 207 12.07 10.09 -11.11
N TYR A 208 12.72 8.99 -10.77
CA TYR A 208 12.95 7.89 -11.70
C TYR A 208 13.08 6.55 -10.97
N SER A 209 12.70 5.49 -11.67
CA SER A 209 12.93 4.10 -11.25
C SER A 209 13.69 3.35 -12.33
N VAL A 210 14.40 2.30 -11.93
CA VAL A 210 15.33 1.58 -12.82
C VAL A 210 14.94 0.11 -12.88
N THR A 211 14.81 -0.42 -14.08
CA THR A 211 14.61 -1.84 -14.35
C THR A 211 15.78 -2.36 -15.19
N HIS A 212 16.45 -3.40 -14.72
CA HIS A 212 17.51 -4.06 -15.51
C HIS A 212 16.88 -5.03 -16.51
N TRP A 213 17.09 -4.78 -17.79
CA TRP A 213 16.56 -5.63 -18.87
C TRP A 213 17.51 -5.67 -20.07
N ASP A 214 17.78 -6.88 -20.59
CA ASP A 214 18.60 -7.10 -21.79
C ASP A 214 20.02 -6.46 -21.71
N GLY A 215 20.60 -6.42 -20.47
CA GLY A 215 21.93 -5.84 -20.23
C GLY A 215 21.97 -4.31 -20.29
N GLU A 216 20.82 -3.65 -20.29
CA GLU A 216 20.66 -2.19 -20.22
C GLU A 216 19.76 -1.81 -19.03
N PHE A 217 19.78 -0.55 -18.63
CA PHE A 217 18.79 0.01 -17.72
C PHE A 217 17.66 0.67 -18.50
N TYR A 218 16.43 0.24 -18.18
CA TYR A 218 15.20 0.90 -18.59
C TYR A 218 14.73 1.76 -17.43
N ILE A 219 14.52 3.05 -17.67
CA ILE A 219 14.34 4.07 -16.65
C ILE A 219 13.02 4.77 -16.90
N SER A 220 12.06 4.58 -15.98
CA SER A 220 10.85 5.38 -15.94
C SER A 220 11.16 6.71 -15.28
N THR A 221 10.84 7.85 -15.92
CA THR A 221 11.27 9.16 -15.45
C THR A 221 10.29 10.28 -15.83
N ASN A 222 10.18 11.29 -14.95
CA ASN A 222 9.40 12.51 -15.19
C ASN A 222 10.25 13.69 -15.73
N ILE A 223 11.50 13.45 -16.14
CA ILE A 223 12.39 14.50 -16.65
C ILE A 223 11.81 15.21 -17.90
N ASP A 224 12.23 16.45 -18.15
CA ASP A 224 11.80 17.28 -19.29
C ASP A 224 10.29 17.52 -19.37
N GLY A 225 9.61 17.59 -18.21
CA GLY A 225 8.18 17.85 -18.13
C GLY A 225 7.28 16.66 -18.46
N ALA A 226 7.82 15.43 -18.44
CA ALA A 226 7.06 14.19 -18.61
C ALA A 226 6.25 13.88 -17.33
N VAL A 227 5.20 14.65 -17.05
CA VAL A 227 4.43 14.59 -15.79
C VAL A 227 3.92 13.19 -15.49
N ASP A 228 3.39 12.47 -16.48
CA ASP A 228 2.91 11.09 -16.34
C ASP A 228 4.00 10.06 -16.64
N PHE A 229 5.25 10.46 -16.56
CA PHE A 229 6.46 9.70 -16.83
C PHE A 229 6.62 9.27 -18.31
N LYS A 230 7.84 9.00 -18.70
CA LYS A 230 8.26 8.38 -19.96
C LYS A 230 9.25 7.26 -19.66
N LEU A 231 9.44 6.34 -20.58
CA LEU A 231 10.45 5.30 -20.48
C LEU A 231 11.65 5.67 -21.37
N VAL A 232 12.82 5.70 -20.77
CA VAL A 232 14.09 5.83 -21.47
C VAL A 232 14.97 4.62 -21.19
N LYS A 233 16.06 4.44 -21.94
CA LYS A 233 17.05 3.42 -21.64
C LYS A 233 18.47 3.98 -21.72
N ALA A 234 19.38 3.33 -21.00
CA ALA A 234 20.81 3.66 -21.02
C ALA A 234 21.67 2.39 -20.85
N PRO A 235 22.86 2.33 -21.48
CA PRO A 235 23.81 1.27 -21.22
C PRO A 235 24.29 1.31 -19.76
N MET A 236 24.45 0.15 -19.13
CA MET A 236 24.95 0.06 -17.75
C MET A 236 26.34 0.69 -17.55
N THR A 237 27.14 0.77 -18.64
CA THR A 237 28.48 1.38 -18.62
C THR A 237 28.46 2.91 -18.72
N SER A 238 27.31 3.51 -19.03
CA SER A 238 27.16 4.96 -19.27
C SER A 238 25.73 5.40 -19.00
N THR A 239 25.38 5.57 -17.72
CA THR A 239 24.01 5.77 -17.25
C THR A 239 23.57 7.22 -17.10
N SER A 240 24.49 8.19 -17.30
CA SER A 240 24.20 9.62 -17.13
C SER A 240 23.15 10.15 -18.12
N PHE A 241 22.47 11.24 -17.77
CA PHE A 241 21.32 11.82 -18.49
C PHE A 241 21.53 11.97 -20.01
N GLU A 242 22.73 12.37 -20.43
CA GLU A 242 23.08 12.56 -21.85
C GLU A 242 23.04 11.28 -22.68
N ASN A 243 23.03 10.12 -22.03
CA ASN A 243 22.97 8.81 -22.69
C ASN A 243 21.56 8.21 -22.68
N TRP A 244 20.60 8.91 -22.10
CA TRP A 244 19.23 8.44 -22.04
C TRP A 244 18.55 8.53 -23.39
N GLN A 245 18.13 7.38 -23.92
CA GLN A 245 17.42 7.26 -25.19
C GLN A 245 15.95 6.99 -24.92
N GLU A 246 15.05 7.80 -25.46
CA GLU A 246 13.62 7.62 -25.32
C GLU A 246 13.15 6.31 -25.98
N VAL A 247 12.38 5.52 -25.25
CA VAL A 247 11.79 4.24 -25.68
C VAL A 247 10.27 4.35 -25.77
N ILE A 248 9.63 4.88 -24.75
CA ILE A 248 8.20 5.20 -24.72
C ILE A 248 8.09 6.68 -24.38
N PRO A 249 7.57 7.53 -25.29
CA PRO A 249 7.41 8.95 -25.03
C PRO A 249 6.34 9.20 -23.95
N HIS A 250 6.42 10.38 -23.33
CA HIS A 250 5.38 10.86 -22.43
C HIS A 250 4.02 10.91 -23.14
N ARG A 251 2.99 10.38 -22.48
CA ARG A 251 1.60 10.38 -22.94
C ARG A 251 0.73 11.04 -21.88
N PRO A 252 0.31 12.30 -22.05
CA PRO A 252 -0.54 12.98 -21.06
C PRO A 252 -1.80 12.16 -20.73
N GLY A 253 -2.05 11.93 -19.46
CA GLY A 253 -3.18 11.14 -18.97
C GLY A 253 -2.97 9.61 -18.97
N THR A 254 -1.78 9.15 -19.39
CA THR A 254 -1.34 7.75 -19.25
C THR A 254 -0.13 7.69 -18.32
N LEU A 255 -0.37 7.40 -17.07
CA LEU A 255 0.65 7.32 -16.03
C LEU A 255 1.39 5.98 -16.08
N LEU A 256 2.71 5.99 -16.17
CA LEU A 256 3.54 4.80 -15.95
C LEU A 256 3.67 4.55 -14.45
N LEU A 257 3.31 3.35 -13.98
CA LEU A 257 3.32 2.98 -12.56
C LEU A 257 4.50 2.11 -12.16
N GLY A 258 4.92 1.20 -13.02
CA GLY A 258 6.00 0.28 -12.76
C GLY A 258 6.16 -0.74 -13.89
N SER A 259 7.21 -1.54 -13.81
CA SER A 259 7.48 -2.58 -14.81
C SER A 259 8.08 -3.83 -14.18
N VAL A 260 7.86 -4.96 -14.83
CA VAL A 260 8.47 -6.26 -14.54
C VAL A 260 9.15 -6.77 -15.81
N ALA A 261 10.42 -7.14 -15.70
CA ALA A 261 11.21 -7.64 -16.81
C ALA A 261 11.26 -9.17 -16.80
N GLN A 262 10.93 -9.79 -17.94
CA GLN A 262 11.33 -11.14 -18.28
C GLN A 262 12.29 -11.09 -19.46
N LYS A 263 13.09 -12.11 -19.65
CA LYS A 263 14.19 -12.16 -20.64
C LYS A 263 13.84 -11.56 -22.01
N ASP A 264 12.68 -11.89 -22.56
CA ASP A 264 12.25 -11.45 -23.89
C ASP A 264 11.08 -10.46 -23.87
N TYR A 265 10.62 -10.04 -22.67
CA TYR A 265 9.46 -9.19 -22.49
C TYR A 265 9.65 -8.18 -21.37
N LEU A 266 9.09 -6.99 -21.56
CA LEU A 266 8.93 -5.96 -20.51
C LEU A 266 7.43 -5.72 -20.33
N SER A 267 6.92 -6.03 -19.15
CA SER A 267 5.52 -5.82 -18.76
C SER A 267 5.42 -4.50 -17.99
N ILE A 268 4.62 -3.56 -18.49
CA ILE A 268 4.48 -2.23 -17.89
C ILE A 268 3.07 -2.09 -17.32
N MET A 269 2.98 -1.70 -16.06
CA MET A 269 1.74 -1.26 -15.45
C MET A 269 1.53 0.21 -15.75
N GLU A 270 0.38 0.54 -16.33
CA GLU A 270 -0.04 1.90 -16.64
C GLU A 270 -1.39 2.20 -16.01
N ARG A 271 -1.71 3.48 -15.82
CA ARG A 271 -3.07 3.95 -15.49
C ARG A 271 -3.55 4.93 -16.56
N GLU A 272 -4.71 4.66 -17.13
CA GLU A 272 -5.36 5.52 -18.12
C GLU A 272 -6.84 5.63 -17.80
N GLY A 273 -7.38 6.83 -17.85
CA GLY A 273 -8.79 7.06 -17.51
C GLY A 273 -9.16 6.60 -16.08
N GLY A 274 -8.18 6.50 -15.17
CA GLY A 274 -8.34 6.06 -13.77
C GLY A 274 -8.39 4.55 -13.57
N LEU A 275 -8.15 3.74 -14.59
CA LEU A 275 -8.07 2.29 -14.49
C LEU A 275 -6.65 1.80 -14.78
N PRO A 276 -6.16 0.78 -14.04
CA PRO A 276 -4.88 0.16 -14.33
C PRO A 276 -4.98 -0.68 -15.60
N ARG A 277 -3.86 -0.83 -16.29
CA ARG A 277 -3.70 -1.75 -17.42
C ARG A 277 -2.29 -2.30 -17.50
N ILE A 278 -2.13 -3.49 -18.03
CA ILE A 278 -0.84 -4.13 -18.28
C ILE A 278 -0.55 -4.09 -19.78
N VAL A 279 0.58 -3.47 -20.14
CA VAL A 279 1.07 -3.42 -21.53
C VAL A 279 2.34 -4.25 -21.63
N ILE A 280 2.32 -5.23 -22.51
CA ILE A 280 3.44 -6.14 -22.75
C ILE A 280 4.23 -5.64 -23.95
N HIS A 281 5.52 -5.46 -23.80
CA HIS A 281 6.46 -5.13 -24.87
C HIS A 281 7.43 -6.29 -25.11
N LYS A 282 7.61 -6.66 -26.36
CA LYS A 282 8.61 -7.66 -26.73
C LYS A 282 9.99 -7.01 -26.83
N ARG A 283 11.05 -7.78 -26.58
CA ARG A 283 12.45 -7.36 -26.70
C ARG A 283 12.67 -6.58 -27.99
N GLY A 284 13.42 -5.47 -27.89
CA GLY A 284 13.63 -4.53 -28.98
C GLY A 284 12.42 -3.65 -29.31
N MET A 285 11.37 -3.66 -28.50
CA MET A 285 10.14 -2.85 -28.65
C MET A 285 9.46 -3.02 -30.01
N THR A 286 9.58 -4.20 -30.60
CA THR A 286 9.11 -4.52 -31.96
C THR A 286 7.63 -4.85 -32.04
N ASP A 287 7.04 -5.29 -30.94
CA ASP A 287 5.62 -5.63 -30.80
C ASP A 287 5.15 -5.26 -29.39
N SER A 288 3.90 -4.84 -29.25
CA SER A 288 3.27 -4.60 -27.97
C SER A 288 1.79 -4.93 -28.01
N HIS A 289 1.25 -5.31 -26.85
CA HIS A 289 -0.19 -5.50 -26.69
C HIS A 289 -0.63 -5.23 -25.24
N THR A 290 -1.90 -4.91 -25.07
CA THR A 290 -2.50 -4.67 -23.76
C THR A 290 -3.33 -5.87 -23.34
N ILE A 291 -3.24 -6.26 -22.08
CA ILE A 291 -4.14 -7.24 -21.48
C ILE A 291 -5.45 -6.51 -21.13
N SER A 292 -6.56 -6.89 -21.76
CA SER A 292 -7.87 -6.24 -21.61
C SER A 292 -8.76 -6.94 -20.58
N PHE A 293 -9.63 -6.15 -19.94
CA PHE A 293 -10.63 -6.57 -18.98
C PHE A 293 -11.96 -5.84 -19.27
N ASP A 294 -13.09 -6.47 -18.95
CA ASP A 294 -14.42 -5.99 -19.38
C ASP A 294 -15.18 -5.27 -18.25
N GLU A 295 -14.77 -5.38 -16.97
CA GLU A 295 -15.48 -4.75 -15.86
C GLU A 295 -15.27 -3.22 -15.82
N ALA A 296 -16.29 -2.50 -15.33
CA ALA A 296 -16.27 -1.03 -15.29
C ALA A 296 -15.24 -0.43 -14.31
N ALA A 297 -14.91 -1.17 -13.26
CA ALA A 297 -13.89 -0.83 -12.28
C ALA A 297 -13.24 -2.12 -11.77
N PHE A 298 -11.94 -2.14 -11.73
CA PHE A 298 -11.13 -3.28 -11.31
C PHE A 298 -9.75 -2.80 -10.84
N ASP A 299 -9.04 -3.71 -10.20
CA ASP A 299 -7.65 -3.54 -9.80
C ASP A 299 -6.75 -4.62 -10.40
N LEU A 300 -5.48 -4.29 -10.61
CA LEU A 300 -4.45 -5.17 -11.13
C LEU A 300 -3.19 -5.05 -10.28
N GLY A 301 -2.56 -6.19 -10.00
CA GLY A 301 -1.22 -6.28 -9.44
C GLY A 301 -0.28 -7.04 -10.37
N LEU A 302 0.96 -6.57 -10.54
CA LEU A 302 2.01 -7.37 -11.15
C LEU A 302 2.70 -8.17 -10.06
N ASP A 303 2.78 -9.49 -10.26
CA ASP A 303 3.50 -10.42 -9.39
C ASP A 303 4.59 -11.12 -10.21
N GLY A 304 5.76 -11.35 -9.63
CA GLY A 304 6.82 -12.12 -10.26
C GLY A 304 6.38 -13.54 -10.57
N GLY A 305 6.19 -14.34 -9.56
CA GLY A 305 5.69 -15.73 -9.61
C GLY A 305 6.57 -16.75 -10.34
N TYR A 306 7.50 -16.29 -11.18
CA TYR A 306 8.39 -17.09 -12.03
C TYR A 306 9.75 -16.43 -12.19
N GLU A 307 10.75 -17.25 -12.58
CA GLU A 307 12.10 -16.78 -12.89
C GLU A 307 12.14 -15.92 -14.16
N TYR A 308 13.15 -15.06 -14.25
CA TYR A 308 13.36 -14.09 -15.32
C TYR A 308 13.32 -14.68 -16.73
N ASP A 309 13.84 -15.90 -16.95
CA ASP A 309 13.91 -16.54 -18.27
C ASP A 309 12.65 -17.34 -18.65
N VAL A 310 11.64 -17.37 -17.78
CA VAL A 310 10.36 -18.04 -18.04
C VAL A 310 9.39 -17.05 -18.69
N PRO A 311 8.81 -17.34 -19.89
CA PRO A 311 7.92 -16.41 -20.60
C PRO A 311 6.49 -16.47 -20.04
N VAL A 312 6.35 -16.32 -18.73
CA VAL A 312 5.06 -16.27 -18.03
C VAL A 312 5.05 -15.06 -17.10
N LEU A 313 4.06 -14.21 -17.28
CA LEU A 313 3.75 -13.13 -16.33
C LEU A 313 2.64 -13.61 -15.40
N ARG A 314 2.86 -13.50 -14.10
CA ARG A 314 1.77 -13.61 -13.13
C ARG A 314 1.24 -12.23 -12.81
N PHE A 315 -0.08 -12.11 -12.73
CA PHE A 315 -0.74 -10.91 -12.27
C PHE A 315 -1.98 -11.24 -11.46
N ASP A 316 -2.33 -10.34 -10.56
CA ASP A 316 -3.56 -10.38 -9.79
C ASP A 316 -4.63 -9.51 -10.45
N TYR A 317 -5.87 -9.98 -10.38
CA TYR A 317 -7.07 -9.27 -10.84
C TYR A 317 -8.14 -9.33 -9.75
N ALA A 318 -8.77 -8.21 -9.49
CA ALA A 318 -9.96 -8.13 -8.65
C ALA A 318 -10.90 -7.02 -9.12
N SER A 319 -12.17 -7.11 -8.77
CA SER A 319 -13.10 -5.99 -8.84
C SER A 319 -13.92 -5.92 -7.55
N PRO A 320 -14.72 -4.87 -7.31
CA PRO A 320 -15.55 -4.85 -6.11
C PRO A 320 -16.52 -6.03 -6.00
N THR A 321 -16.83 -6.72 -7.10
CA THR A 321 -17.72 -7.90 -7.15
C THR A 321 -17.01 -9.20 -7.48
N THR A 322 -15.84 -9.15 -8.11
CA THR A 322 -15.05 -10.34 -8.48
C THR A 322 -13.95 -10.57 -7.44
N PRO A 323 -14.01 -11.69 -6.68
CA PRO A 323 -12.94 -12.05 -5.74
C PRO A 323 -11.58 -12.13 -6.42
N ASP A 324 -10.53 -11.86 -5.64
CA ASP A 324 -9.15 -11.85 -6.13
C ASP A 324 -8.82 -13.12 -6.90
N GLN A 325 -8.24 -12.93 -8.08
CA GLN A 325 -7.83 -13.98 -9.00
C GLN A 325 -6.33 -13.86 -9.25
N VAL A 326 -5.62 -14.97 -9.17
CA VAL A 326 -4.22 -15.08 -9.59
C VAL A 326 -4.20 -15.72 -10.97
N ILE A 327 -3.61 -15.04 -11.93
CA ILE A 327 -3.62 -15.44 -13.35
C ILE A 327 -2.18 -15.52 -13.86
N ASP A 328 -1.82 -16.66 -14.44
CA ASP A 328 -0.60 -16.80 -15.23
C ASP A 328 -0.90 -16.49 -16.70
N TYR A 329 -0.11 -15.61 -17.28
CA TYR A 329 -0.23 -15.18 -18.67
C TYR A 329 1.00 -15.60 -19.45
N ASN A 330 0.83 -16.51 -20.42
CA ASN A 330 1.92 -16.88 -21.29
C ASN A 330 2.20 -15.76 -22.29
N LEU A 331 3.40 -15.19 -22.24
CA LEU A 331 3.80 -14.04 -23.02
C LEU A 331 3.96 -14.34 -24.52
N ASP A 332 4.29 -15.59 -24.87
CA ASP A 332 4.43 -16.03 -26.27
C ASP A 332 3.06 -16.31 -26.92
N THR A 333 2.20 -17.07 -26.22
CA THR A 333 0.92 -17.53 -26.78
C THR A 333 -0.25 -16.63 -26.45
N ARG A 334 -0.10 -15.73 -25.45
CA ARG A 334 -1.14 -14.86 -24.88
C ARG A 334 -2.27 -15.62 -24.18
N GLU A 335 -2.04 -16.85 -23.82
CA GLU A 335 -2.99 -17.68 -23.08
C GLU A 335 -3.01 -17.28 -21.61
N ARG A 336 -4.23 -17.17 -21.03
CA ARG A 336 -4.46 -16.95 -19.60
C ARG A 336 -4.78 -18.26 -18.91
N VAL A 337 -4.11 -18.55 -17.82
CA VAL A 337 -4.41 -19.69 -16.94
C VAL A 337 -4.80 -19.14 -15.58
N LEU A 338 -6.08 -19.24 -15.24
CA LEU A 338 -6.57 -18.91 -13.91
C LEU A 338 -6.03 -19.96 -12.92
N ARG A 339 -5.15 -19.54 -12.02
CA ARG A 339 -4.54 -20.39 -11.01
C ARG A 339 -5.40 -20.50 -9.76
N LYS A 340 -5.98 -19.39 -9.34
CA LYS A 340 -6.79 -19.34 -8.13
C LYS A 340 -7.81 -18.23 -8.22
N THR A 341 -8.98 -18.46 -7.65
CA THR A 341 -9.93 -17.43 -7.24
C THR A 341 -10.09 -17.52 -5.74
N ARG A 342 -10.04 -16.39 -5.01
CA ARG A 342 -10.30 -16.35 -3.57
C ARG A 342 -11.67 -16.94 -3.28
N GLU A 343 -11.73 -17.95 -2.43
CA GLU A 343 -12.99 -18.54 -1.98
C GLU A 343 -13.65 -17.67 -0.91
N VAL A 344 -14.98 -17.61 -0.97
CA VAL A 344 -15.83 -16.99 0.05
C VAL A 344 -16.76 -18.10 0.60
N PRO A 345 -16.37 -18.81 1.69
CA PRO A 345 -17.07 -20.02 2.15
C PRO A 345 -18.54 -19.81 2.49
N SER A 346 -18.92 -18.61 2.96
CA SER A 346 -20.32 -18.27 3.22
C SER A 346 -21.16 -18.05 1.95
N GLY A 347 -20.56 -18.17 0.79
CA GLY A 347 -21.15 -17.89 -0.52
C GLY A 347 -20.97 -16.44 -0.96
N HIS A 348 -20.76 -16.28 -2.25
CA HIS A 348 -20.70 -15.00 -2.94
C HIS A 348 -21.17 -15.17 -4.38
N ASN A 349 -22.08 -14.33 -4.81
CA ASN A 349 -22.54 -14.29 -6.19
C ASN A 349 -22.38 -12.86 -6.74
N PRO A 350 -21.45 -12.61 -7.67
CA PRO A 350 -21.23 -11.28 -8.25
C PRO A 350 -22.51 -10.63 -8.80
N ALA A 351 -23.45 -11.43 -9.30
CA ALA A 351 -24.72 -10.95 -9.87
C ALA A 351 -25.70 -10.35 -8.83
N ASP A 352 -25.40 -10.50 -7.53
CA ASP A 352 -26.20 -9.88 -6.47
C ASP A 352 -25.74 -8.44 -6.17
N TYR A 353 -24.66 -7.98 -6.80
CA TYR A 353 -24.07 -6.68 -6.57
C TYR A 353 -23.98 -5.85 -7.84
N VAL A 354 -24.03 -4.54 -7.68
CA VAL A 354 -23.89 -3.54 -8.74
C VAL A 354 -22.68 -2.68 -8.46
N VAL A 355 -21.81 -2.54 -9.46
CA VAL A 355 -20.68 -1.60 -9.45
C VAL A 355 -20.98 -0.48 -10.43
N GLU A 356 -20.85 0.75 -9.95
CA GLU A 356 -20.95 1.94 -10.79
C GLU A 356 -19.69 2.78 -10.64
N ARG A 357 -19.24 3.37 -11.72
CA ARG A 357 -18.17 4.34 -11.71
C ARG A 357 -18.70 5.66 -12.24
N ILE A 358 -18.72 6.66 -11.38
CA ILE A 358 -19.28 7.97 -11.67
C ILE A 358 -18.23 9.06 -11.51
N MET A 359 -18.46 10.21 -12.14
CA MET A 359 -17.63 11.40 -12.00
C MET A 359 -18.43 12.46 -11.25
N ALA A 360 -17.99 12.81 -10.05
CA ALA A 360 -18.64 13.83 -9.23
C ALA A 360 -17.98 15.21 -9.51
N PRO A 361 -18.77 16.23 -9.89
CA PRO A 361 -18.22 17.56 -10.11
C PRO A 361 -17.78 18.18 -8.79
N SER A 362 -16.53 18.66 -8.75
CA SER A 362 -16.00 19.44 -7.64
C SER A 362 -16.33 20.93 -7.77
N TRP A 363 -15.98 21.71 -6.75
CA TRP A 363 -16.24 23.13 -6.62
C TRP A 363 -15.72 24.00 -7.79
N ASP A 364 -14.66 23.55 -8.45
CA ASP A 364 -14.00 24.22 -9.58
C ASP A 364 -14.27 23.56 -10.94
N GLY A 365 -15.19 22.59 -10.97
CA GLY A 365 -15.55 21.83 -12.17
C GLY A 365 -14.65 20.63 -12.46
N ALA A 366 -13.67 20.32 -11.60
CA ALA A 366 -12.91 19.08 -11.72
C ALA A 366 -13.84 17.88 -11.48
N GLU A 367 -13.66 16.83 -12.27
CA GLU A 367 -14.46 15.60 -12.17
C GLU A 367 -13.73 14.58 -11.29
N VAL A 368 -14.28 14.31 -10.11
CA VAL A 368 -13.73 13.39 -9.10
C VAL A 368 -14.24 11.98 -9.35
N PRO A 369 -13.38 10.98 -9.58
CA PRO A 369 -13.82 9.61 -9.74
C PRO A 369 -14.39 9.06 -8.43
N VAL A 370 -15.53 8.39 -8.51
CA VAL A 370 -16.18 7.68 -7.40
C VAL A 370 -16.60 6.30 -7.87
N THR A 371 -16.17 5.26 -7.18
CA THR A 371 -16.60 3.88 -7.42
C THR A 371 -17.60 3.48 -6.35
N LEU A 372 -18.77 3.03 -6.76
CA LEU A 372 -19.86 2.60 -5.90
C LEU A 372 -20.04 1.08 -5.97
N LEU A 373 -20.21 0.46 -4.81
CA LEU A 373 -20.61 -0.95 -4.67
C LEU A 373 -21.90 -1.00 -3.83
N ARG A 374 -22.93 -1.64 -4.34
CA ARG A 374 -24.20 -1.86 -3.64
C ARG A 374 -24.79 -3.24 -3.92
N HIS A 375 -25.61 -3.75 -3.04
CA HIS A 375 -26.47 -4.89 -3.34
C HIS A 375 -27.55 -4.47 -4.34
N LYS A 376 -27.95 -5.34 -5.26
CA LYS A 376 -28.95 -5.05 -6.30
C LYS A 376 -30.31 -4.60 -5.73
N ASP A 377 -30.63 -5.05 -4.51
CA ASP A 377 -31.88 -4.70 -3.83
C ASP A 377 -31.76 -3.44 -2.95
N THR A 378 -30.61 -2.76 -2.93
CA THR A 378 -30.44 -1.51 -2.19
C THR A 378 -31.32 -0.43 -2.82
N PRO A 379 -32.19 0.27 -2.04
CA PRO A 379 -33.07 1.30 -2.57
C PRO A 379 -32.32 2.46 -3.23
N GLU A 380 -32.84 2.95 -4.34
CA GLU A 380 -32.34 4.14 -5.06
C GLU A 380 -33.26 5.36 -4.82
N ASP A 381 -33.71 5.55 -3.60
CA ASP A 381 -34.71 6.56 -3.19
C ASP A 381 -34.14 7.58 -2.18
N GLY A 382 -32.83 7.61 -2.02
CA GLY A 382 -32.10 8.48 -1.07
C GLY A 382 -32.15 7.99 0.38
N THR A 383 -32.68 6.80 0.65
CA THR A 383 -32.78 6.26 2.02
C THR A 383 -31.59 5.42 2.42
N ALA A 384 -30.83 4.89 1.46
CA ALA A 384 -29.67 4.05 1.73
C ALA A 384 -28.55 4.84 2.44
N PRO A 385 -27.93 4.31 3.51
CA PRO A 385 -26.72 4.89 4.05
C PRO A 385 -25.54 4.62 3.12
N VAL A 386 -24.59 5.54 3.08
CA VAL A 386 -23.33 5.41 2.33
C VAL A 386 -22.16 5.37 3.31
N LEU A 387 -21.25 4.40 3.14
CA LEU A 387 -19.91 4.53 3.69
C LEU A 387 -19.04 5.14 2.59
N LEU A 388 -18.53 6.34 2.84
CA LEU A 388 -17.72 7.13 1.93
C LEU A 388 -16.25 7.01 2.35
N TYR A 389 -15.47 6.23 1.63
CA TYR A 389 -14.05 6.01 1.91
C TYR A 389 -13.17 6.95 1.06
N GLY A 390 -12.12 7.53 1.65
CA GLY A 390 -11.14 8.34 0.94
C GLY A 390 -9.80 8.39 1.64
N TYR A 391 -8.74 8.66 0.86
CA TYR A 391 -7.38 8.83 1.35
C TYR A 391 -6.77 10.18 0.95
N GLY A 392 -6.50 10.39 -0.33
CA GLY A 392 -6.23 11.68 -0.93
C GLY A 392 -4.82 12.25 -0.73
N SER A 393 -3.79 11.44 -0.53
CA SER A 393 -2.43 11.92 -0.28
C SER A 393 -1.38 11.00 -0.89
N TYR A 394 -0.15 11.52 -1.06
CA TYR A 394 1.05 10.81 -1.51
C TYR A 394 0.92 10.18 -2.91
N GLY A 395 -0.08 10.57 -3.69
CA GLY A 395 -0.37 9.91 -4.95
C GLY A 395 -0.98 8.51 -4.82
N ILE A 396 -1.21 8.01 -3.62
CA ILE A 396 -1.77 6.67 -3.37
C ILE A 396 -3.21 6.64 -3.85
N THR A 397 -3.47 5.85 -4.89
CA THR A 397 -4.82 5.65 -5.42
C THR A 397 -5.48 4.47 -4.74
N ILE A 398 -6.63 4.71 -4.09
CA ILE A 398 -7.40 3.62 -3.48
C ILE A 398 -8.01 2.76 -4.57
N PRO A 399 -7.70 1.44 -4.59
CA PRO A 399 -8.11 0.57 -5.68
C PRO A 399 -9.59 0.15 -5.58
N ALA A 400 -10.15 -0.22 -6.74
CA ALA A 400 -11.45 -0.86 -6.85
C ALA A 400 -11.33 -2.38 -6.72
N ASP A 401 -10.81 -2.84 -5.58
CA ASP A 401 -10.50 -4.23 -5.26
C ASP A 401 -11.66 -4.97 -4.55
N PHE A 402 -11.52 -6.28 -4.40
CA PHE A 402 -12.44 -7.12 -3.65
C PHE A 402 -12.09 -7.15 -2.16
N ARG A 403 -13.04 -6.82 -1.31
CA ARG A 403 -12.89 -6.94 0.15
C ARG A 403 -14.11 -7.58 0.77
N THR A 404 -13.97 -8.80 1.29
CA THR A 404 -15.06 -9.55 1.94
C THR A 404 -15.69 -8.78 3.11
N GLY A 405 -14.90 -7.98 3.83
CA GLY A 405 -15.38 -7.13 4.92
C GLY A 405 -16.45 -6.14 4.46
N ARG A 406 -16.27 -5.48 3.28
CA ARG A 406 -17.22 -4.51 2.72
C ARG A 406 -18.63 -5.11 2.53
N LEU A 407 -18.70 -6.38 2.17
CA LEU A 407 -19.96 -7.09 2.00
C LEU A 407 -20.79 -7.12 3.28
N SER A 408 -20.16 -7.04 4.45
CA SER A 408 -20.88 -6.98 5.71
C SER A 408 -21.76 -5.73 5.86
N LEU A 409 -21.36 -4.60 5.28
CA LEU A 409 -22.19 -3.40 5.22
C LEU A 409 -23.14 -3.43 4.00
N VAL A 410 -22.62 -3.82 2.85
CA VAL A 410 -23.40 -3.83 1.59
C VAL A 410 -24.61 -4.77 1.69
N ASP A 411 -24.45 -5.96 2.26
CA ASP A 411 -25.54 -6.91 2.51
C ASP A 411 -26.58 -6.39 3.55
N ARG A 412 -26.24 -5.32 4.27
CA ARG A 412 -27.15 -4.61 5.19
C ARG A 412 -27.72 -3.33 4.61
N GLY A 413 -27.62 -3.18 3.28
CA GLY A 413 -28.21 -2.09 2.52
C GLY A 413 -27.40 -0.78 2.53
N PHE A 414 -26.09 -0.84 2.82
CA PHE A 414 -25.17 0.26 2.55
C PHE A 414 -24.76 0.30 1.09
N ILE A 415 -24.49 1.50 0.62
CA ILE A 415 -23.64 1.72 -0.54
C ILE A 415 -22.23 1.95 -0.04
N TYR A 416 -21.24 1.20 -0.54
CA TYR A 416 -19.83 1.45 -0.27
C TYR A 416 -19.26 2.30 -1.41
N ALA A 417 -18.79 3.49 -1.10
CA ALA A 417 -18.26 4.44 -2.08
C ALA A 417 -16.75 4.70 -1.84
N ILE A 418 -15.93 4.53 -2.87
CA ILE A 418 -14.52 4.90 -2.88
C ILE A 418 -14.39 6.19 -3.67
N VAL A 419 -13.92 7.25 -3.03
CA VAL A 419 -13.63 8.54 -3.66
C VAL A 419 -12.14 8.64 -3.92
N ASN A 420 -11.75 8.96 -5.16
CA ASN A 420 -10.37 9.20 -5.56
C ASN A 420 -10.15 10.71 -5.80
N PRO A 421 -10.01 11.54 -4.74
CA PRO A 421 -9.86 12.98 -4.84
C PRO A 421 -8.47 13.38 -5.34
N ARG A 422 -8.26 14.66 -5.66
CA ARG A 422 -6.92 15.20 -5.89
C ARG A 422 -6.03 14.93 -4.68
N GLY A 423 -4.73 14.72 -4.94
CA GLY A 423 -3.77 14.17 -3.96
C GLY A 423 -3.51 12.68 -4.12
N GLU A 424 -4.36 11.96 -4.90
CA GLU A 424 -4.12 10.62 -5.43
C GLU A 424 -3.66 10.71 -6.90
N MET A 425 -3.23 9.59 -7.50
CA MET A 425 -2.85 9.53 -8.91
C MET A 425 -3.93 8.86 -9.79
N ALA A 426 -5.20 8.90 -9.38
CA ALA A 426 -6.27 8.24 -10.12
C ALA A 426 -6.43 8.75 -11.56
N LYS A 427 -6.15 10.02 -11.82
CA LYS A 427 -6.20 10.65 -13.16
C LYS A 427 -4.82 11.12 -13.64
N GLY A 428 -3.76 10.42 -13.28
CA GLY A 428 -2.39 10.77 -13.62
C GLY A 428 -1.67 11.55 -12.52
N TYR A 429 -0.41 11.85 -12.75
CA TYR A 429 0.44 12.50 -11.74
C TYR A 429 0.03 13.96 -11.47
N GLN A 430 -0.51 14.66 -12.48
CA GLN A 430 -1.02 16.02 -12.29
C GLN A 430 -2.17 16.07 -11.26
N TRP A 431 -3.01 15.02 -11.18
CA TRP A 431 -4.08 14.90 -10.20
C TRP A 431 -3.54 14.85 -8.77
N TYR A 432 -2.37 14.25 -8.58
CA TYR A 432 -1.62 14.29 -7.32
C TYR A 432 -1.09 15.69 -7.01
N LEU A 433 -0.41 16.32 -7.97
CA LEU A 433 0.16 17.66 -7.79
C LEU A 433 -0.90 18.73 -7.48
N ASP A 434 -2.13 18.54 -7.94
CA ASP A 434 -3.26 19.43 -7.68
C ASP A 434 -3.95 19.19 -6.32
N GLY A 435 -3.44 18.27 -5.50
CA GLY A 435 -3.94 17.96 -4.15
C GLY A 435 -2.87 17.93 -3.07
N LYS A 436 -1.73 18.61 -3.25
CA LYS A 436 -0.66 18.70 -2.25
C LYS A 436 -0.22 20.14 -2.01
N LEU A 437 0.61 20.38 -0.98
CA LEU A 437 1.15 21.68 -0.61
C LEU A 437 0.03 22.74 -0.50
N ASP A 438 0.18 23.89 -1.16
CA ASP A 438 -0.80 24.99 -1.16
C ASP A 438 -2.13 24.65 -1.85
N LYS A 439 -2.18 23.52 -2.59
CA LYS A 439 -3.39 22.98 -3.20
C LYS A 439 -4.06 21.88 -2.37
N LYS A 440 -3.54 21.54 -1.19
CA LYS A 440 -4.04 20.43 -0.38
C LYS A 440 -5.53 20.51 -0.07
N THR A 441 -6.08 21.69 0.08
CA THR A 441 -7.51 21.88 0.33
C THR A 441 -8.41 21.39 -0.80
N ASN A 442 -7.88 21.20 -2.02
CA ASN A 442 -8.65 20.60 -3.12
C ASN A 442 -9.06 19.16 -2.80
N THR A 443 -8.17 18.38 -2.13
CA THR A 443 -8.49 17.03 -1.66
C THR A 443 -9.76 16.99 -0.82
N PHE A 444 -9.84 17.89 0.16
CA PHE A 444 -10.95 17.94 1.10
C PHE A 444 -12.25 18.42 0.42
N LYS A 445 -12.14 19.43 -0.44
CA LYS A 445 -13.27 19.94 -1.22
C LYS A 445 -13.80 18.90 -2.19
N ASP A 446 -12.94 18.15 -2.86
CA ASP A 446 -13.31 17.07 -3.77
C ASP A 446 -14.11 15.97 -3.05
N TYR A 447 -13.64 15.57 -1.86
CA TYR A 447 -14.30 14.55 -1.06
C TYR A 447 -15.70 15.00 -0.58
N VAL A 448 -15.79 16.23 -0.07
CA VAL A 448 -17.09 16.82 0.36
C VAL A 448 -18.02 17.00 -0.84
N ALA A 449 -17.50 17.45 -1.98
CA ALA A 449 -18.28 17.59 -3.22
C ALA A 449 -18.82 16.24 -3.70
N ALA A 450 -18.00 15.17 -3.66
CA ALA A 450 -18.44 13.83 -3.99
C ALA A 450 -19.58 13.35 -3.09
N GLY A 451 -19.50 13.58 -1.77
CA GLY A 451 -20.57 13.27 -0.83
C GLY A 451 -21.86 14.05 -1.12
N ASN A 452 -21.76 15.35 -1.38
CA ASN A 452 -22.91 16.18 -1.75
C ASN A 452 -23.52 15.75 -3.10
N PHE A 453 -22.70 15.35 -4.07
CA PHE A 453 -23.17 14.83 -5.36
C PHE A 453 -23.98 13.53 -5.20
N LEU A 454 -23.56 12.61 -4.32
CA LEU A 454 -24.32 11.41 -4.02
C LEU A 454 -25.68 11.72 -3.40
N VAL A 455 -25.76 12.75 -2.56
CA VAL A 455 -27.04 13.25 -2.02
C VAL A 455 -27.91 13.86 -3.13
N GLU A 456 -27.35 14.72 -3.97
CA GLU A 456 -28.05 15.36 -5.09
C GLU A 456 -28.61 14.33 -6.07
N LYS A 457 -27.85 13.27 -6.36
CA LYS A 457 -28.27 12.18 -7.26
C LYS A 457 -29.27 11.20 -6.63
N GLY A 458 -29.57 11.33 -5.35
CA GLY A 458 -30.53 10.49 -4.68
C GLY A 458 -30.00 9.10 -4.27
N TYR A 459 -28.70 8.90 -4.25
CA TYR A 459 -28.12 7.67 -3.69
C TYR A 459 -28.33 7.59 -2.17
N THR A 460 -28.30 8.74 -1.49
CA THR A 460 -28.42 8.86 -0.04
C THR A 460 -28.97 10.24 0.34
N SER A 461 -29.01 10.55 1.63
CA SER A 461 -29.41 11.85 2.17
C SER A 461 -28.35 12.41 3.12
N ARG A 462 -28.33 13.72 3.34
CA ARG A 462 -27.50 14.36 4.36
C ARG A 462 -27.75 13.72 5.73
N GLY A 463 -26.68 13.52 6.50
CA GLY A 463 -26.74 12.83 7.79
C GLY A 463 -26.82 11.31 7.69
N LYS A 464 -26.72 10.72 6.50
CA LYS A 464 -26.63 9.27 6.27
C LYS A 464 -25.31 8.80 5.66
N LEU A 465 -24.40 9.73 5.36
CA LEU A 465 -23.06 9.39 4.94
C LEU A 465 -22.18 9.13 6.16
N ILE A 466 -21.48 8.01 6.16
CA ILE A 466 -20.44 7.69 7.14
C ILE A 466 -19.09 7.88 6.44
N GLY A 467 -18.37 8.93 6.85
CA GLY A 467 -17.01 9.16 6.34
C GLY A 467 -16.03 8.17 6.95
N GLN A 468 -15.12 7.62 6.15
CA GLN A 468 -14.06 6.74 6.65
C GLN A 468 -12.73 7.04 5.96
N GLY A 469 -11.66 7.13 6.75
CA GLY A 469 -10.29 7.28 6.26
C GLY A 469 -9.27 7.04 7.37
N GLY A 470 -8.10 6.53 7.00
CA GLY A 470 -7.02 6.24 7.93
C GLY A 470 -5.76 7.05 7.64
N SER A 471 -4.92 7.31 8.65
CA SER A 471 -3.65 8.03 8.49
C SER A 471 -3.87 9.43 7.86
N ALA A 472 -3.28 9.73 6.71
CA ALA A 472 -3.60 10.93 5.94
C ALA A 472 -5.08 10.99 5.48
N GLY A 473 -5.73 9.83 5.28
CA GLY A 473 -7.19 9.77 5.12
C GLY A 473 -7.95 10.18 6.39
N GLY A 474 -7.35 10.02 7.56
CA GLY A 474 -7.85 10.56 8.83
C GLY A 474 -7.77 12.07 8.91
N LEU A 475 -6.72 12.69 8.35
CA LEU A 475 -6.66 14.14 8.11
C LEU A 475 -7.85 14.57 7.22
N LEU A 476 -8.07 13.86 6.13
CA LEU A 476 -9.22 14.11 5.23
C LEU A 476 -10.54 14.09 6.01
N MET A 477 -10.73 13.11 6.91
CA MET A 477 -11.93 12.99 7.72
C MET A 477 -12.12 14.19 8.66
N GLY A 478 -11.06 14.61 9.34
CA GLY A 478 -11.09 15.78 10.23
C GLY A 478 -11.35 17.08 9.48
N ALA A 479 -10.70 17.29 8.34
CA ALA A 479 -10.90 18.46 7.49
C ALA A 479 -12.32 18.50 6.90
N ALA A 480 -12.85 17.38 6.41
CA ALA A 480 -14.21 17.26 5.88
C ALA A 480 -15.27 17.54 6.97
N ALA A 481 -15.03 17.07 8.20
CA ALA A 481 -15.90 17.35 9.35
C ALA A 481 -15.94 18.85 9.69
N ASN A 482 -14.80 19.54 9.60
CA ASN A 482 -14.75 20.99 9.81
C ASN A 482 -15.43 21.76 8.68
N MET A 483 -15.41 21.25 7.43
CA MET A 483 -15.97 21.94 6.26
C MET A 483 -17.49 21.79 6.15
N ASP A 484 -18.02 20.60 6.35
CA ASP A 484 -19.46 20.32 6.23
C ASP A 484 -19.90 19.22 7.21
N PRO A 485 -19.96 19.53 8.52
CA PRO A 485 -20.31 18.54 9.54
C PRO A 485 -21.70 17.93 9.33
N GLY A 486 -22.66 18.70 8.80
CA GLY A 486 -24.04 18.25 8.55
C GLY A 486 -24.19 17.30 7.36
N LEU A 487 -23.15 17.08 6.57
CA LEU A 487 -23.16 16.06 5.50
C LEU A 487 -23.16 14.64 6.10
N PHE A 488 -22.43 14.46 7.22
CA PHE A 488 -22.12 13.15 7.78
C PHE A 488 -23.08 12.77 8.91
N GLY A 489 -23.50 11.50 8.93
CA GLY A 489 -24.16 10.85 10.06
C GLY A 489 -23.17 10.26 11.06
N GLY A 490 -21.91 10.08 10.66
CA GLY A 490 -20.81 9.62 11.48
C GLY A 490 -19.47 9.69 10.75
N ILE A 491 -18.37 9.67 11.50
CA ILE A 491 -17.01 9.66 10.94
C ILE A 491 -16.17 8.60 11.66
N ILE A 492 -15.45 7.81 10.87
CA ILE A 492 -14.44 6.86 11.31
C ILE A 492 -13.08 7.41 10.89
N ALA A 493 -12.30 7.85 11.86
CA ALA A 493 -10.94 8.36 11.66
C ALA A 493 -9.94 7.38 12.29
N ALA A 494 -9.35 6.52 11.47
CA ALA A 494 -8.42 5.51 11.93
C ALA A 494 -6.99 6.07 11.91
N VAL A 495 -6.26 5.94 13.03
CA VAL A 495 -4.88 6.44 13.21
C VAL A 495 -4.65 7.82 12.55
N PRO A 496 -5.52 8.83 12.82
CA PRO A 496 -5.65 10.01 11.98
C PRO A 496 -4.52 11.03 12.18
N PHE A 497 -3.95 11.49 11.06
CA PHE A 497 -2.97 12.57 11.02
C PHE A 497 -3.69 13.93 11.15
N VAL A 498 -3.98 14.37 12.37
CA VAL A 498 -4.88 15.52 12.65
C VAL A 498 -4.20 16.71 13.32
N ASP A 499 -3.01 16.54 13.88
CA ASP A 499 -2.22 17.62 14.51
C ASP A 499 -1.11 18.09 13.56
N VAL A 500 -1.49 18.36 12.32
CA VAL A 500 -0.59 18.51 11.17
C VAL A 500 0.46 19.59 11.40
N LEU A 501 0.05 20.75 11.91
CA LEU A 501 0.96 21.89 12.11
C LEU A 501 2.04 21.56 13.14
N ASN A 502 1.67 20.97 14.27
CA ASN A 502 2.63 20.63 15.31
C ASN A 502 3.56 19.51 14.87
N THR A 503 3.02 18.48 14.21
CA THR A 503 3.82 17.35 13.71
C THR A 503 4.80 17.81 12.62
N MET A 504 4.37 18.62 11.66
CA MET A 504 5.28 19.15 10.63
C MET A 504 6.27 20.20 11.16
N SER A 505 6.09 20.67 12.38
CA SER A 505 7.02 21.56 13.09
C SER A 505 8.01 20.82 14.00
N ASP A 506 7.95 19.49 14.09
CA ASP A 506 8.86 18.68 14.91
C ASP A 506 9.71 17.75 14.02
N GLU A 507 10.90 18.25 13.63
CA GLU A 507 11.83 17.52 12.76
C GLU A 507 12.46 16.27 13.40
N SER A 508 12.25 16.04 14.70
CA SER A 508 12.70 14.83 15.39
C SER A 508 11.81 13.61 15.10
N LEU A 509 10.59 13.83 14.64
CA LEU A 509 9.68 12.75 14.26
C LEU A 509 10.13 12.05 12.96
N PRO A 510 9.93 10.73 12.85
CA PRO A 510 10.45 9.95 11.72
C PRO A 510 10.07 10.49 10.35
N LEU A 511 8.81 10.85 10.17
CA LEU A 511 8.25 11.21 8.87
C LEU A 511 8.31 12.73 8.58
N THR A 512 8.56 13.60 9.57
CA THR A 512 8.44 15.04 9.36
C THR A 512 9.32 15.60 8.25
N PRO A 513 10.66 15.43 8.23
CA PRO A 513 11.46 15.95 7.12
C PRO A 513 11.12 15.31 5.76
N PRO A 514 10.93 13.98 5.65
CA PRO A 514 10.57 13.35 4.39
C PRO A 514 9.25 13.85 3.80
N GLU A 515 8.32 14.29 4.64
CA GLU A 515 6.97 14.69 4.23
C GLU A 515 6.80 16.18 3.97
N TRP A 516 7.79 17.03 4.23
CA TRP A 516 7.72 18.44 3.84
C TRP A 516 7.42 18.67 2.35
N PRO A 517 7.90 17.86 1.41
CA PRO A 517 7.47 17.95 0.01
C PRO A 517 5.98 17.66 -0.22
N GLU A 518 5.29 16.97 0.69
CA GLU A 518 3.85 16.71 0.62
C GLU A 518 3.03 17.83 1.25
N TRP A 519 3.41 18.27 2.46
CA TRP A 519 2.61 19.19 3.30
C TRP A 519 3.12 20.63 3.29
N GLY A 520 4.41 20.84 3.08
CA GLY A 520 5.14 22.09 3.27
C GLY A 520 5.97 22.08 4.56
N ASN A 521 6.98 22.94 4.62
CA ASN A 521 7.84 23.10 5.79
C ASN A 521 7.45 24.36 6.58
N PRO A 522 6.67 24.26 7.68
CA PRO A 522 6.21 25.42 8.44
C PRO A 522 7.33 26.10 9.25
N LEU A 523 8.51 25.46 9.41
CA LEU A 523 9.63 26.02 10.14
C LEU A 523 10.38 27.09 9.33
N THR A 524 10.35 26.99 8.00
CA THR A 524 11.15 27.82 7.09
C THR A 524 10.32 28.61 6.08
N ASP A 525 9.02 28.28 5.93
CA ASP A 525 8.12 28.92 4.98
C ASP A 525 6.81 29.34 5.66
N GLU A 526 6.62 30.66 5.84
CA GLU A 526 5.42 31.28 6.43
C GLU A 526 4.15 30.90 5.64
N LYS A 527 4.24 30.81 4.32
CA LYS A 527 3.10 30.39 3.48
C LYS A 527 2.69 28.95 3.77
N ALA A 528 3.67 28.04 3.95
CA ALA A 528 3.39 26.67 4.35
C ALA A 528 2.76 26.60 5.74
N TYR A 529 3.25 27.38 6.69
CA TYR A 529 2.66 27.51 8.03
C TYR A 529 1.19 27.94 7.97
N ASP A 530 0.89 29.02 7.27
CA ASP A 530 -0.48 29.55 7.14
C ASP A 530 -1.40 28.54 6.41
N THR A 531 -0.88 27.88 5.38
CA THR A 531 -1.62 26.88 4.62
C THR A 531 -2.00 25.68 5.50
N ILE A 532 -1.04 25.13 6.25
CA ILE A 532 -1.26 23.98 7.14
C ILE A 532 -2.21 24.41 8.28
N LEU A 533 -1.99 25.55 8.90
CA LEU A 533 -2.86 26.07 9.97
C LEU A 533 -4.31 26.17 9.51
N ALA A 534 -4.54 26.60 8.27
CA ALA A 534 -5.89 26.81 7.74
C ALA A 534 -6.70 25.50 7.57
N TYR A 535 -6.04 24.34 7.46
CA TYR A 535 -6.74 23.07 7.30
C TYR A 535 -6.47 22.03 8.40
N SER A 536 -5.45 22.21 9.24
CA SER A 536 -5.09 21.24 10.30
C SER A 536 -6.30 20.95 11.18
N PRO A 537 -6.82 19.72 11.21
CA PRO A 537 -8.08 19.42 11.90
C PRO A 537 -8.08 19.81 13.38
N TYR A 538 -6.98 19.53 14.07
CA TYR A 538 -6.81 19.88 15.47
C TYR A 538 -6.92 21.40 15.69
N ASP A 539 -6.25 22.20 14.86
CA ASP A 539 -6.22 23.66 15.00
C ASP A 539 -7.56 24.29 14.64
N GLN A 540 -8.30 23.71 13.71
CA GLN A 540 -9.58 24.21 13.20
C GLN A 540 -10.81 23.71 13.97
N VAL A 541 -10.64 22.98 15.08
CA VAL A 541 -11.79 22.60 15.92
C VAL A 541 -12.47 23.86 16.48
N THR A 542 -13.75 24.00 16.23
CA THR A 542 -14.60 25.09 16.72
C THR A 542 -15.94 24.57 17.25
N LYS A 543 -16.83 25.46 17.71
CA LYS A 543 -18.17 25.08 18.18
C LYS A 543 -19.12 24.75 17.03
N LEU A 544 -18.82 23.69 16.27
CA LEU A 544 -19.70 23.15 15.23
C LEU A 544 -20.53 22.00 15.78
N ASP A 545 -21.59 21.69 15.05
CA ASP A 545 -22.44 20.53 15.34
C ASP A 545 -21.88 19.27 14.65
N TYR A 546 -20.74 18.80 15.19
CA TYR A 546 -20.03 17.65 14.64
C TYR A 546 -20.85 16.37 14.76
N PRO A 547 -20.79 15.46 13.76
CA PRO A 547 -21.40 14.14 13.85
C PRO A 547 -20.72 13.27 14.93
N PRO A 548 -21.32 12.14 15.32
CA PRO A 548 -20.62 11.09 16.06
C PRO A 548 -19.30 10.71 15.37
N MET A 549 -18.24 10.50 16.16
CA MET A 549 -16.93 10.12 15.62
C MET A 549 -16.34 8.91 16.37
N LEU A 550 -15.80 7.95 15.63
CA LEU A 550 -14.92 6.91 16.12
C LEU A 550 -13.47 7.26 15.72
N ILE A 551 -12.63 7.48 16.70
CA ILE A 551 -11.23 7.88 16.54
C ILE A 551 -10.37 6.75 17.11
N THR A 552 -9.44 6.21 16.32
CA THR A 552 -8.56 5.12 16.78
C THR A 552 -7.09 5.52 16.74
N GLY A 553 -6.23 4.77 17.44
CA GLY A 553 -4.78 4.95 17.44
C GLY A 553 -4.06 3.74 18.01
N GLY A 554 -2.74 3.65 17.82
CA GLY A 554 -1.86 2.63 18.37
C GLY A 554 -0.72 3.24 19.17
N VAL A 555 -0.34 2.66 20.31
CA VAL A 555 0.70 3.22 21.19
C VAL A 555 2.08 3.17 20.54
N THR A 556 2.37 2.11 19.80
CA THR A 556 3.69 1.91 19.15
C THR A 556 3.74 2.45 17.73
N ASP A 557 2.74 3.23 17.31
CA ASP A 557 2.65 3.81 15.97
C ASP A 557 3.81 4.80 15.71
N PRO A 558 4.75 4.50 14.80
CA PRO A 558 5.87 5.38 14.49
C PRO A 558 5.52 6.43 13.41
N ARG A 559 4.36 6.28 12.73
CA ARG A 559 3.94 7.12 11.61
C ARG A 559 3.03 8.26 12.04
N VAL A 560 1.97 7.91 12.77
CA VAL A 560 1.05 8.88 13.39
C VAL A 560 0.99 8.58 14.88
N THR A 561 1.65 9.38 15.65
CA THR A 561 1.80 9.18 17.09
C THR A 561 0.45 9.21 17.80
N TYR A 562 0.26 8.32 18.79
CA TYR A 562 -1.01 8.14 19.50
C TYR A 562 -1.56 9.42 20.18
N TRP A 563 -0.72 10.38 20.42
CA TRP A 563 -1.17 11.65 21.00
C TRP A 563 -1.93 12.55 20.03
N GLU A 564 -1.76 12.41 18.71
CA GLU A 564 -2.55 13.17 17.75
C GLU A 564 -4.05 12.88 17.85
N PRO A 565 -4.53 11.62 17.69
CA PRO A 565 -5.94 11.28 17.88
C PRO A 565 -6.41 11.60 19.30
N SER A 566 -5.56 11.41 20.33
CA SER A 566 -5.91 11.68 21.73
C SER A 566 -6.14 13.16 22.01
N LYS A 567 -5.25 14.02 21.53
CA LYS A 567 -5.38 15.49 21.64
C LYS A 567 -6.61 15.99 20.90
N TRP A 568 -6.82 15.48 19.69
CA TRP A 568 -7.95 15.89 18.86
C TRP A 568 -9.29 15.50 19.51
N ALA A 569 -9.43 14.28 20.00
CA ALA A 569 -10.61 13.84 20.73
C ALA A 569 -10.88 14.67 21.99
N ALA A 570 -9.83 15.02 22.74
CA ALA A 570 -9.95 15.89 23.91
C ALA A 570 -10.41 17.29 23.55
N LYS A 571 -9.86 17.88 22.49
CA LYS A 571 -10.24 19.21 21.99
C LYS A 571 -11.68 19.24 21.48
N LEU A 572 -12.11 18.25 20.72
CA LEU A 572 -13.51 18.11 20.27
C LEU A 572 -14.48 18.08 21.47
N ARG A 573 -14.18 17.29 22.51
CA ARG A 573 -14.99 17.22 23.74
C ARG A 573 -15.03 18.54 24.50
N HIS A 574 -13.96 19.31 24.44
CA HIS A 574 -13.88 20.61 25.10
C HIS A 574 -14.62 21.71 24.34
N GLU A 575 -14.34 21.86 23.05
CA GLU A 575 -14.86 22.94 22.21
C GLU A 575 -16.31 22.73 21.75
N ALA A 576 -16.68 21.49 21.50
CA ALA A 576 -18.01 21.11 21.01
C ALA A 576 -18.68 20.03 21.91
N PRO A 577 -18.89 20.30 23.21
CA PRO A 577 -19.34 19.31 24.19
C PRO A 577 -20.78 18.83 23.97
N ASN A 578 -21.59 19.57 23.20
CA ASN A 578 -22.99 19.23 22.92
C ASN A 578 -23.16 18.50 21.59
N ALA A 579 -22.10 18.34 20.82
CA ALA A 579 -22.03 17.59 19.57
C ALA A 579 -21.42 16.18 19.80
N GLY A 580 -21.22 15.40 18.77
CA GLY A 580 -20.68 14.04 18.89
C GLY A 580 -21.75 12.98 19.10
N PRO A 581 -21.52 11.89 19.86
CA PRO A 581 -20.38 11.59 20.76
C PRO A 581 -19.04 11.33 20.06
N TYR A 582 -17.94 11.54 20.80
CA TYR A 582 -16.58 11.29 20.32
C TYR A 582 -15.97 10.09 21.05
N PHE A 583 -15.86 8.97 20.37
CA PHE A 583 -15.26 7.74 20.89
C PHE A 583 -13.78 7.72 20.55
N LEU A 584 -12.93 7.52 21.55
CA LEU A 584 -11.49 7.35 21.36
C LEU A 584 -11.12 5.92 21.78
N ARG A 585 -10.46 5.19 20.91
CA ARG A 585 -9.90 3.87 21.19
C ARG A 585 -8.41 3.86 20.83
N ILE A 586 -7.55 3.73 21.85
CA ILE A 586 -6.11 3.53 21.64
C ILE A 586 -5.81 2.04 21.89
N ASN A 587 -5.25 1.38 20.89
CA ASN A 587 -4.72 0.04 21.03
C ASN A 587 -3.34 0.13 21.72
N LEU A 588 -3.20 -0.57 22.86
CA LEU A 588 -1.99 -0.50 23.68
C LEU A 588 -0.88 -1.44 23.18
N ASP A 589 -1.24 -2.42 22.36
CA ASP A 589 -0.39 -3.53 21.96
C ASP A 589 -0.08 -3.51 20.44
N SER A 590 -0.39 -2.42 19.72
CA SER A 590 -0.17 -2.33 18.29
C SER A 590 0.25 -0.93 17.82
N GLY A 591 0.78 -0.87 16.60
CA GLY A 591 1.19 0.34 15.90
C GLY A 591 0.19 0.80 14.85
N HIS A 592 0.72 1.33 13.73
CA HIS A 592 -0.05 1.99 12.67
C HIS A 592 -1.06 1.06 11.97
N PHE A 593 -0.73 -0.20 11.82
CA PHE A 593 -1.55 -1.17 11.08
C PHE A 593 -2.52 -1.97 11.96
N GLY A 594 -2.65 -1.60 13.24
CA GLY A 594 -3.58 -2.23 14.18
C GLY A 594 -3.07 -3.57 14.72
N ALA A 595 -3.99 -4.38 15.20
CA ALA A 595 -3.68 -5.68 15.79
C ALA A 595 -3.10 -6.66 14.76
N SER A 596 -2.08 -7.42 15.18
CA SER A 596 -1.52 -8.50 14.37
C SER A 596 -2.43 -9.73 14.38
N GLY A 597 -2.29 -10.58 13.33
CA GLY A 597 -3.15 -11.75 13.15
C GLY A 597 -4.41 -11.44 12.32
N ARG A 598 -4.76 -12.40 11.46
CA ARG A 598 -5.84 -12.17 10.46
C ARG A 598 -7.24 -12.10 11.06
N PHE A 599 -7.49 -12.72 12.23
CA PHE A 599 -8.79 -12.67 12.89
C PHE A 599 -8.88 -11.58 13.96
N GLU A 600 -7.76 -11.27 14.64
CA GLU A 600 -7.72 -10.13 15.55
C GLU A 600 -7.95 -8.80 14.80
N GLY A 601 -7.35 -8.62 13.63
CA GLY A 601 -7.63 -7.48 12.77
C GLY A 601 -9.09 -7.33 12.35
N LEU A 602 -9.83 -8.45 12.20
CA LEU A 602 -11.27 -8.40 11.91
C LEU A 602 -12.10 -7.78 13.05
N LYS A 603 -11.65 -7.88 14.29
CA LYS A 603 -12.35 -7.25 15.43
C LYS A 603 -12.31 -5.72 15.31
N GLU A 604 -11.21 -5.17 14.84
CA GLU A 604 -11.09 -3.73 14.60
C GLU A 604 -12.04 -3.27 13.48
N VAL A 605 -12.05 -3.97 12.36
CA VAL A 605 -13.01 -3.72 11.26
C VAL A 605 -14.47 -3.89 11.75
N ALA A 606 -14.73 -4.87 12.62
CA ALA A 606 -16.06 -5.09 13.18
C ALA A 606 -16.51 -3.92 14.07
N ILE A 607 -15.62 -3.32 14.85
CA ILE A 607 -15.90 -2.13 15.67
C ILE A 607 -16.23 -0.93 14.77
N GLU A 608 -15.45 -0.70 13.73
CA GLU A 608 -15.70 0.39 12.77
C GLU A 608 -17.06 0.22 12.07
N TYR A 609 -17.39 -0.99 11.65
CA TYR A 609 -18.65 -1.27 10.98
C TYR A 609 -19.84 -1.29 11.94
N ALA A 610 -19.67 -1.70 13.20
CA ALA A 610 -20.69 -1.56 14.22
C ALA A 610 -21.00 -0.08 14.50
N PHE A 611 -19.96 0.77 14.55
CA PHE A 611 -20.15 2.21 14.64
C PHE A 611 -20.90 2.76 13.40
N ALA A 612 -20.51 2.35 12.18
CA ALA A 612 -21.19 2.78 10.96
C ALA A 612 -22.68 2.39 10.95
N LEU A 613 -23.00 1.17 11.36
CA LEU A 613 -24.38 0.69 11.48
C LEU A 613 -25.18 1.49 12.52
N ALA A 614 -24.59 1.75 13.69
CA ALA A 614 -25.21 2.54 14.75
C ALA A 614 -25.48 3.99 14.30
N ALA A 615 -24.48 4.64 13.70
CA ALA A 615 -24.58 6.01 13.20
C ALA A 615 -25.61 6.14 12.05
N ALA A 616 -25.78 5.09 11.24
CA ALA A 616 -26.79 5.03 10.17
C ALA A 616 -28.19 4.63 10.68
N GLY A 617 -28.38 4.37 11.97
CA GLY A 617 -29.67 3.90 12.54
C GLY A 617 -30.04 2.49 12.12
N LYS A 618 -29.05 1.65 11.79
CA LYS A 618 -29.21 0.24 11.37
C LYS A 618 -28.87 -0.77 12.46
N ILE A 619 -28.94 -0.38 13.73
CA ILE A 619 -28.53 -1.21 14.87
C ILE A 619 -29.38 -2.48 15.00
N ASP A 620 -30.67 -2.40 14.65
CA ASP A 620 -31.58 -3.56 14.65
C ASP A 620 -31.21 -4.64 13.60
N SER A 621 -30.34 -4.31 12.66
CA SER A 621 -29.82 -5.26 11.68
C SER A 621 -28.65 -6.12 12.23
N VAL A 622 -28.20 -5.85 13.45
CA VAL A 622 -27.15 -6.60 14.15
C VAL A 622 -27.83 -7.63 15.04
N ASP A 623 -27.59 -8.91 14.78
CA ASP A 623 -28.03 -9.97 15.70
C ASP A 623 -27.14 -9.97 16.93
N LEU A 624 -27.69 -9.48 18.05
CA LEU A 624 -27.02 -9.44 19.35
C LEU A 624 -27.22 -10.73 20.15
N SER A 625 -27.86 -11.75 19.56
CA SER A 625 -28.23 -12.99 20.27
C SER A 625 -27.13 -14.03 20.36
N THR A 626 -26.01 -13.86 19.67
CA THR A 626 -24.85 -14.76 19.76
C THR A 626 -23.63 -13.98 20.27
N PRO A 627 -23.33 -14.08 21.57
CA PRO A 627 -22.02 -13.72 22.09
C PRO A 627 -21.04 -14.86 21.81
N GLU A 628 -20.11 -14.66 20.86
CA GLU A 628 -18.86 -15.45 20.79
C GLU A 628 -17.67 -14.52 20.70
#